data_ab55286e5f91634ea0e3db6e18d5ccf8
#
_entry.id   ab55286e5f91634ea0e3db6e18d5ccf8
#
_cell.length_a   1.000
_cell.length_b   1.000
_cell.length_c   1.000
_cell.angle_alpha   90.00
_cell.angle_beta   90.00
_cell.angle_gamma   90.00
#
_symmetry.space_group_name_H-M   'P 1'
#
loop_
_entity.id
_entity.type
_entity.pdbx_description
1 polymer ?
#
loop_
_entity_poly.entity_id
_entity_poly.type
_entity_poly.pdbx_seq_one_letter_code
_entity_poly.pdbx_strand_id
1 'polypeptide(L)'
;MKFKKYGIITSLLLAGSILTACGGDEESSEETGSADGLSANIVTIATGGSSGPYNIIGTTLANEYSEVYDVNSKPQATGASVENINLIKEGKAEMAFVMSDVLTEAVNGTGNFKEKVDKVQQIAALYPNFVQIVTTEGSGIKTIEDLKGKRVAVGDQNSGVEVNARNLLNGHGITYDDIKVDYLGYAEAADGLKSGSIDVAFLTSGLPNSSVLELANSIDLSLVSVDPAKIAEIAKDQPYFIALDIPADTYGNAEAVPTAAIMNALVVSSELSEDDVYKLTKTFFENLDKLST
;
A
#
# COMPACT_ATOMS: atom_id res chain seq x y z
N MET A 1 -61.28 -35.07 18.83
CA MET A 1 -62.72 -34.89 18.62
C MET A 1 -62.98 -34.17 17.33
N LYS A 2 -63.68 -34.87 16.36
CA LYS A 2 -64.46 -34.41 15.19
C LYS A 2 -63.80 -33.51 14.17
N PHE A 3 -63.31 -33.93 12.97
CA PHE A 3 -64.04 -34.34 11.73
C PHE A 3 -64.95 -33.27 11.12
N LYS A 4 -64.63 -32.88 9.86
CA LYS A 4 -65.43 -32.93 8.61
C LYS A 4 -64.76 -32.03 7.56
N LYS A 5 -64.26 -32.45 6.42
CA LYS A 5 -64.70 -33.16 5.18
C LYS A 5 -65.68 -32.36 4.32
N TYR A 6 -65.38 -32.42 3.04
CA TYR A 6 -66.09 -32.20 1.74
C TYR A 6 -65.98 -30.77 1.17
N GLY A 7 -65.85 -30.57 -0.10
CA GLY A 7 -66.05 -31.40 -1.27
C GLY A 7 -65.53 -30.81 -2.58
N ILE A 8 -65.39 -31.68 -3.48
CA ILE A 8 -65.03 -31.64 -4.88
C ILE A 8 -66.14 -30.97 -5.73
N ILE A 9 -65.82 -30.16 -6.72
CA ILE A 9 -66.57 -30.07 -7.99
C ILE A 9 -65.64 -29.86 -9.16
N THR A 10 -65.74 -30.78 -10.11
CA THR A 10 -65.14 -30.96 -11.43
C THR A 10 -65.99 -30.29 -12.48
N SER A 11 -65.40 -29.68 -13.51
CA SER A 11 -65.96 -29.51 -14.88
C SER A 11 -64.86 -28.90 -15.75
N LEU A 12 -64.27 -29.48 -16.63
CA LEU A 12 -64.40 -30.23 -17.90
C LEU A 12 -64.78 -29.37 -19.10
N LEU A 13 -63.88 -29.38 -20.13
CA LEU A 13 -63.97 -29.16 -21.57
C LEU A 13 -64.07 -27.72 -22.09
N LEU A 14 -63.17 -27.30 -23.01
CA LEU A 14 -63.19 -27.68 -24.43
C LEU A 14 -61.90 -27.24 -25.18
N ALA A 15 -61.51 -28.02 -26.13
CA ALA A 15 -60.37 -27.94 -27.01
C ALA A 15 -60.49 -26.82 -28.04
N GLY A 16 -59.36 -26.32 -28.49
CA GLY A 16 -59.21 -25.47 -29.67
C GLY A 16 -57.78 -25.44 -30.16
N SER A 17 -57.41 -26.39 -30.99
CA SER A 17 -56.13 -26.45 -31.70
C SER A 17 -56.07 -25.43 -32.80
N ILE A 18 -55.06 -24.59 -32.84
CA ILE A 18 -54.54 -24.01 -34.08
C ILE A 18 -53.04 -24.10 -34.02
N LEU A 19 -52.46 -24.94 -34.90
CA LEU A 19 -51.06 -24.99 -35.30
C LEU A 19 -50.81 -23.77 -36.20
N THR A 20 -49.76 -22.98 -35.85
CA THR A 20 -48.94 -22.32 -36.86
C THR A 20 -47.51 -22.44 -36.42
N ALA A 21 -46.75 -23.06 -37.34
CA ALA A 21 -45.35 -23.22 -37.26
C ALA A 21 -44.60 -21.95 -37.67
N CYS A 22 -43.38 -21.83 -37.24
CA CYS A 22 -42.20 -21.16 -37.76
C CYS A 22 -41.60 -20.06 -36.88
N GLY A 23 -40.35 -20.23 -36.63
CA GLY A 23 -39.44 -19.18 -36.20
C GLY A 23 -38.77 -19.51 -34.85
N GLY A 24 -37.70 -20.28 -34.91
CA GLY A 24 -36.79 -20.35 -33.76
C GLY A 24 -36.11 -19.02 -33.58
N ASP A 25 -36.18 -18.48 -32.38
CA ASP A 25 -35.18 -17.63 -31.81
C ASP A 25 -35.00 -18.16 -30.39
N GLU A 26 -33.89 -18.83 -30.17
CA GLU A 26 -33.36 -19.05 -28.83
C GLU A 26 -33.01 -17.66 -28.30
N GLU A 27 -33.91 -17.03 -27.57
CA GLU A 27 -33.53 -15.98 -26.65
C GLU A 27 -32.65 -16.63 -25.56
N SER A 28 -31.34 -16.60 -25.85
CA SER A 28 -30.38 -16.64 -24.77
C SER A 28 -30.75 -15.49 -23.83
N SER A 29 -31.14 -15.80 -22.63
CA SER A 29 -31.16 -14.84 -21.54
C SER A 29 -29.72 -14.33 -21.37
N GLU A 30 -29.38 -13.29 -22.12
CA GLU A 30 -28.26 -12.43 -21.76
C GLU A 30 -28.61 -11.90 -20.37
N GLU A 31 -27.87 -12.37 -19.37
CA GLU A 31 -27.71 -11.64 -18.13
C GLU A 31 -27.19 -10.25 -18.53
N THR A 32 -28.06 -9.27 -18.52
CA THR A 32 -27.68 -7.86 -18.54
C THR A 32 -27.04 -7.52 -17.19
N GLY A 33 -25.83 -8.04 -16.97
CA GLY A 33 -24.89 -7.41 -16.08
C GLY A 33 -24.63 -6.02 -16.67
N SER A 34 -24.78 -4.97 -15.89
CA SER A 34 -24.50 -3.62 -16.35
C SER A 34 -23.08 -3.61 -16.91
N ALA A 35 -22.91 -3.24 -18.16
CA ALA A 35 -21.61 -3.28 -18.87
C ALA A 35 -20.52 -2.40 -18.22
N ASP A 36 -20.85 -1.64 -17.18
CA ASP A 36 -19.98 -0.68 -16.50
C ASP A 36 -19.55 -1.10 -15.08
N GLY A 37 -20.14 -2.13 -14.46
CA GLY A 37 -19.80 -2.57 -13.11
C GLY A 37 -18.55 -3.47 -13.04
N LEU A 38 -18.04 -3.70 -11.82
CA LEU A 38 -17.02 -4.72 -11.55
C LEU A 38 -17.70 -6.08 -11.29
N SER A 39 -17.00 -7.17 -11.58
CA SER A 39 -17.41 -8.51 -11.15
C SER A 39 -17.11 -8.73 -9.64
N ALA A 40 -16.13 -8.03 -9.12
CA ALA A 40 -15.81 -7.99 -7.69
C ALA A 40 -16.87 -7.20 -6.92
N ASN A 41 -17.42 -7.78 -5.85
CA ASN A 41 -18.39 -7.09 -4.98
C ASN A 41 -17.73 -6.14 -3.96
N ILE A 42 -16.44 -6.32 -3.70
CA ILE A 42 -15.66 -5.56 -2.74
C ILE A 42 -14.30 -5.25 -3.35
N VAL A 43 -13.81 -4.03 -3.12
CA VAL A 43 -12.42 -3.63 -3.45
C VAL A 43 -11.78 -3.04 -2.19
N THR A 44 -11.12 -3.86 -1.43
CA THR A 44 -10.32 -3.44 -0.27
C THR A 44 -8.93 -3.01 -0.75
N ILE A 45 -8.52 -1.78 -0.42
CA ILE A 45 -7.20 -1.23 -0.78
C ILE A 45 -6.34 -1.19 0.49
N ALA A 46 -5.38 -2.10 0.62
CA ALA A 46 -4.43 -2.09 1.73
C ALA A 46 -3.44 -0.93 1.57
N THR A 47 -3.32 -0.12 2.61
CA THR A 47 -2.61 1.17 2.56
C THR A 47 -1.36 1.16 3.46
N GLY A 48 -1.34 1.95 4.47
CA GLY A 48 -0.33 2.10 5.53
C GLY A 48 -0.98 2.79 6.72
N GLY A 49 -0.19 3.25 7.64
CA GLY A 49 -0.67 4.03 8.79
C GLY A 49 -1.48 5.26 8.35
N SER A 50 -2.44 5.68 9.18
CA SER A 50 -3.40 6.76 8.85
C SER A 50 -2.74 8.12 8.56
N SER A 51 -1.53 8.36 9.04
CA SER A 51 -0.74 9.58 8.79
C SER A 51 0.10 9.51 7.51
N GLY A 52 0.11 8.37 6.80
CA GLY A 52 0.92 8.17 5.60
C GLY A 52 0.20 8.47 4.29
N PRO A 53 0.95 8.83 3.22
CA PRO A 53 0.37 9.12 1.90
C PRO A 53 -0.45 7.98 1.32
N TYR A 54 -0.08 6.72 1.53
CA TYR A 54 -0.85 5.57 1.07
C TYR A 54 -2.29 5.57 1.55
N ASN A 55 -2.53 6.01 2.81
CA ASN A 55 -3.88 6.04 3.35
C ASN A 55 -4.71 7.16 2.73
N ILE A 56 -4.11 8.33 2.49
CA ILE A 56 -4.76 9.47 1.86
C ILE A 56 -5.15 9.12 0.41
N ILE A 57 -4.19 8.65 -0.38
CA ILE A 57 -4.40 8.28 -1.79
C ILE A 57 -5.38 7.11 -1.88
N GLY A 58 -5.22 6.08 -1.05
CA GLY A 58 -6.10 4.90 -1.02
C GLY A 58 -7.53 5.23 -0.63
N THR A 59 -7.74 6.22 0.25
CA THR A 59 -9.09 6.70 0.59
C THR A 59 -9.74 7.40 -0.59
N THR A 60 -9.02 8.29 -1.26
CA THR A 60 -9.50 8.97 -2.47
C THR A 60 -9.83 7.97 -3.56
N LEU A 61 -8.94 7.01 -3.81
CA LEU A 61 -9.12 5.99 -4.83
C LEU A 61 -10.30 5.05 -4.53
N ALA A 62 -10.49 4.67 -3.26
CA ALA A 62 -11.62 3.86 -2.85
C ALA A 62 -12.96 4.57 -3.08
N ASN A 63 -13.02 5.88 -2.81
CA ASN A 63 -14.19 6.69 -3.09
C ASN A 63 -14.50 6.76 -4.60
N GLU A 64 -13.48 6.97 -5.44
CA GLU A 64 -13.64 6.98 -6.90
C GLU A 64 -14.18 5.63 -7.42
N TYR A 65 -13.65 4.50 -6.93
CA TYR A 65 -14.16 3.19 -7.33
C TYR A 65 -15.59 2.95 -6.87
N SER A 66 -15.95 3.38 -5.66
CA SER A 66 -17.33 3.29 -5.18
C SER A 66 -18.28 4.13 -6.01
N GLU A 67 -17.86 5.33 -6.40
CA GLU A 67 -18.69 6.27 -7.21
C GLU A 67 -18.86 5.78 -8.66
N VAL A 68 -17.78 5.30 -9.28
CA VAL A 68 -17.78 4.92 -10.70
C VAL A 68 -18.44 3.55 -10.93
N TYR A 69 -18.22 2.58 -10.03
CA TYR A 69 -18.61 1.18 -10.25
C TYR A 69 -19.74 0.69 -9.32
N ASP A 70 -20.25 1.53 -8.43
CA ASP A 70 -21.24 1.13 -7.39
C ASP A 70 -20.77 -0.09 -6.57
N VAL A 71 -19.45 -0.19 -6.33
CA VAL A 71 -18.80 -1.27 -5.60
C VAL A 71 -18.51 -0.85 -4.17
N ASN A 72 -18.54 -1.80 -3.22
CA ASN A 72 -18.10 -1.52 -1.85
C ASN A 72 -16.57 -1.42 -1.80
N SER A 73 -16.03 -0.23 -2.10
CA SER A 73 -14.59 0.03 -2.03
C SER A 73 -14.21 0.75 -0.74
N LYS A 74 -13.11 0.34 -0.11
CA LYS A 74 -12.65 0.90 1.16
C LYS A 74 -11.14 0.84 1.30
N PRO A 75 -10.51 1.86 1.91
CA PRO A 75 -9.13 1.76 2.36
C PRO A 75 -9.05 0.89 3.62
N GLN A 76 -7.96 0.17 3.77
CA GLN A 76 -7.61 -0.55 4.99
C GLN A 76 -6.25 -0.06 5.48
N ALA A 77 -6.23 0.59 6.65
CA ALA A 77 -4.98 0.95 7.30
C ALA A 77 -4.24 -0.31 7.79
N THR A 78 -2.92 -0.33 7.58
CA THR A 78 -2.04 -1.47 7.86
C THR A 78 -0.67 -0.96 8.33
N GLY A 79 0.23 -1.90 8.69
CA GLY A 79 1.66 -1.61 8.84
C GLY A 79 2.39 -1.38 7.50
N ALA A 80 1.71 -1.35 6.37
CA ALA A 80 2.18 -1.17 5.01
C ALA A 80 2.79 -2.41 4.32
N SER A 81 3.81 -2.27 3.51
CA SER A 81 4.18 -3.13 2.37
C SER A 81 4.19 -4.64 2.62
N VAL A 82 4.81 -5.14 3.68
CA VAL A 82 4.88 -6.59 3.96
C VAL A 82 3.51 -7.14 4.38
N GLU A 83 2.79 -6.40 5.24
CA GLU A 83 1.42 -6.76 5.63
C GLU A 83 0.48 -6.71 4.43
N ASN A 84 0.61 -5.70 3.56
CA ASN A 84 -0.20 -5.51 2.37
C ASN A 84 -0.08 -6.69 1.39
N ILE A 85 1.12 -7.15 1.13
CA ILE A 85 1.37 -8.35 0.31
C ILE A 85 0.72 -9.58 0.94
N ASN A 86 0.83 -9.73 2.26
CA ASN A 86 0.20 -10.86 2.96
C ASN A 86 -1.33 -10.81 2.88
N LEU A 87 -1.95 -9.63 2.97
CA LEU A 87 -3.39 -9.46 2.81
C LEU A 87 -3.86 -9.86 1.41
N ILE A 88 -3.13 -9.49 0.34
CA ILE A 88 -3.42 -9.96 -1.02
C ILE A 88 -3.25 -11.47 -1.12
N LYS A 89 -2.14 -12.03 -0.62
CA LYS A 89 -1.88 -13.47 -0.62
C LYS A 89 -3.02 -14.26 0.05
N GLU A 90 -3.59 -13.70 1.12
CA GLU A 90 -4.67 -14.31 1.90
C GLU A 90 -6.08 -14.03 1.32
N GLY A 91 -6.19 -13.28 0.22
CA GLY A 91 -7.48 -12.88 -0.38
C GLY A 91 -8.28 -11.92 0.50
N LYS A 92 -7.62 -11.10 1.30
CA LYS A 92 -8.23 -10.10 2.21
C LYS A 92 -8.14 -8.68 1.69
N ALA A 93 -7.38 -8.46 0.63
CA ALA A 93 -7.31 -7.20 -0.09
C ALA A 93 -7.21 -7.48 -1.59
N GLU A 94 -7.90 -6.66 -2.37
CA GLU A 94 -7.90 -6.72 -3.83
C GLU A 94 -6.78 -5.88 -4.42
N MET A 95 -6.39 -4.80 -3.73
CA MET A 95 -5.35 -3.87 -4.15
C MET A 95 -4.48 -3.47 -2.97
N ALA A 96 -3.26 -3.02 -3.26
CA ALA A 96 -2.37 -2.51 -2.21
C ALA A 96 -1.33 -1.54 -2.75
N PHE A 97 -0.86 -0.65 -1.85
CA PHE A 97 0.37 0.12 -2.05
C PHE A 97 1.54 -0.62 -1.42
N VAL A 98 2.62 -0.76 -2.15
CA VAL A 98 3.83 -1.44 -1.68
C VAL A 98 5.09 -0.75 -2.19
N MET A 99 6.20 -0.90 -1.49
CA MET A 99 7.51 -0.52 -1.98
C MET A 99 8.09 -1.62 -2.87
N SER A 100 8.85 -1.24 -3.89
CA SER A 100 9.37 -2.15 -4.93
C SER A 100 10.36 -3.18 -4.40
N ASP A 101 11.08 -2.89 -3.34
CA ASP A 101 11.96 -3.84 -2.64
C ASP A 101 11.15 -4.98 -2.01
N VAL A 102 10.10 -4.65 -1.25
CA VAL A 102 9.19 -5.62 -0.63
C VAL A 102 8.47 -6.45 -1.68
N LEU A 103 8.01 -5.81 -2.79
CA LEU A 103 7.40 -6.52 -3.90
C LEU A 103 8.40 -7.50 -4.53
N THR A 104 9.67 -7.10 -4.70
CA THR A 104 10.73 -7.95 -5.23
C THR A 104 11.02 -9.12 -4.30
N GLU A 105 11.09 -8.90 -2.99
CA GLU A 105 11.21 -9.98 -1.99
C GLU A 105 10.05 -10.97 -2.10
N ALA A 106 8.81 -10.46 -2.21
CA ALA A 106 7.62 -11.29 -2.27
C ALA A 106 7.59 -12.19 -3.50
N VAL A 107 7.81 -11.65 -4.71
CA VAL A 107 7.77 -12.46 -5.95
C VAL A 107 8.93 -13.43 -6.05
N ASN A 108 10.04 -13.19 -5.35
CA ASN A 108 11.19 -14.10 -5.31
C ASN A 108 11.13 -15.10 -4.14
N GLY A 109 10.28 -14.88 -3.13
CA GLY A 109 10.22 -15.70 -1.92
C GLY A 109 11.46 -15.52 -1.05
N THR A 110 11.91 -14.27 -0.86
CA THR A 110 13.10 -13.90 -0.11
C THR A 110 12.76 -12.92 1.01
N GLY A 111 13.73 -12.54 1.82
CA GLY A 111 13.55 -11.55 2.89
C GLY A 111 12.47 -11.96 3.89
N ASN A 112 11.39 -11.21 3.93
CA ASN A 112 10.25 -11.46 4.81
C ASN A 112 9.33 -12.61 4.33
N PHE A 113 9.52 -13.11 3.12
CA PHE A 113 8.67 -14.13 2.50
C PHE A 113 9.41 -15.46 2.38
N LYS A 114 8.84 -16.53 2.96
CA LYS A 114 9.42 -17.88 2.93
C LYS A 114 9.20 -18.64 1.62
N GLU A 115 8.29 -18.14 0.80
CA GLU A 115 7.89 -18.69 -0.50
C GLU A 115 7.46 -17.55 -1.43
N LYS A 116 7.50 -17.81 -2.73
CA LYS A 116 7.05 -16.84 -3.74
C LYS A 116 5.57 -16.53 -3.56
N VAL A 117 5.25 -15.25 -3.67
CA VAL A 117 3.86 -14.77 -3.72
C VAL A 117 3.50 -14.53 -5.18
N ASP A 118 2.73 -15.43 -5.76
CA ASP A 118 2.29 -15.44 -7.17
C ASP A 118 0.94 -14.74 -7.39
N LYS A 119 0.25 -14.41 -6.29
CA LYS A 119 -1.06 -13.76 -6.32
C LYS A 119 -1.01 -12.24 -6.44
N VAL A 120 0.15 -11.64 -6.62
CA VAL A 120 0.31 -10.19 -6.71
C VAL A 120 0.83 -9.78 -8.08
N GLN A 121 0.20 -8.74 -8.66
CA GLN A 121 0.60 -8.16 -9.94
C GLN A 121 0.71 -6.65 -9.81
N GLN A 122 1.78 -6.07 -10.36
CA GLN A 122 1.95 -4.62 -10.39
C GLN A 122 1.17 -4.04 -11.57
N ILE A 123 0.37 -3.01 -11.30
CA ILE A 123 -0.39 -2.26 -12.33
C ILE A 123 0.18 -0.86 -12.58
N ALA A 124 0.89 -0.28 -11.61
CA ALA A 124 1.53 1.03 -11.78
C ALA A 124 2.82 1.13 -10.95
N ALA A 125 3.83 1.79 -11.50
CA ALA A 125 4.91 2.39 -10.73
C ALA A 125 4.47 3.80 -10.34
N LEU A 126 4.72 4.21 -9.09
CA LEU A 126 4.26 5.47 -8.56
C LEU A 126 5.44 6.44 -8.39
N TYR A 127 5.48 7.15 -7.29
CA TYR A 127 6.51 8.11 -6.93
C TYR A 127 7.62 7.47 -6.10
N PRO A 128 8.82 8.08 -6.05
CA PRO A 128 9.87 7.62 -5.15
C PRO A 128 9.53 7.95 -3.69
N ASN A 129 9.73 6.98 -2.82
CA ASN A 129 9.80 7.20 -1.38
C ASN A 129 11.25 7.47 -0.99
N PHE A 130 11.48 8.60 -0.33
CA PHE A 130 12.79 8.96 0.23
C PHE A 130 12.94 8.37 1.63
N VAL A 131 14.09 7.78 1.91
CA VAL A 131 14.41 7.32 3.26
C VAL A 131 14.86 8.54 4.07
N GLN A 132 13.96 9.07 4.87
CA GLN A 132 14.15 10.23 5.70
C GLN A 132 14.60 9.76 7.08
N ILE A 133 15.86 9.95 7.39
CA ILE A 133 16.42 9.59 8.70
C ILE A 133 16.46 10.88 9.51
N VAL A 134 15.59 10.99 10.50
CA VAL A 134 15.39 12.23 11.25
C VAL A 134 15.89 12.10 12.70
N THR A 135 16.46 13.18 13.20
CA THR A 135 16.98 13.32 14.55
C THR A 135 16.85 14.76 15.03
N THR A 136 17.30 15.09 16.24
CA THR A 136 17.39 16.46 16.72
C THR A 136 18.77 17.06 16.43
N GLU A 137 18.84 18.36 16.17
CA GLU A 137 20.10 19.04 15.83
C GLU A 137 21.17 18.88 16.93
N GLY A 138 20.75 18.90 18.20
CA GLY A 138 21.63 18.69 19.35
C GLY A 138 22.12 17.26 19.57
N SER A 139 21.64 16.26 18.81
CA SER A 139 21.98 14.84 19.00
C SER A 139 23.44 14.50 18.66
N GLY A 140 24.06 15.28 17.79
CA GLY A 140 25.38 15.00 17.22
C GLY A 140 25.40 13.87 16.18
N ILE A 141 24.24 13.32 15.80
CA ILE A 141 24.08 12.24 14.82
C ILE A 141 24.02 12.85 13.43
N LYS A 142 24.95 12.47 12.55
CA LYS A 142 25.07 13.03 11.18
C LYS A 142 25.11 11.96 10.09
N THR A 143 25.55 10.75 10.43
CA THR A 143 25.71 9.63 9.50
C THR A 143 25.04 8.39 10.07
N ILE A 144 24.87 7.35 9.24
CA ILE A 144 24.31 6.06 9.69
C ILE A 144 25.23 5.41 10.75
N GLU A 145 26.54 5.58 10.66
CA GLU A 145 27.49 5.01 11.62
C GLU A 145 27.30 5.55 13.04
N ASP A 146 26.76 6.77 13.18
CA ASP A 146 26.49 7.40 14.48
C ASP A 146 25.28 6.76 15.22
N LEU A 147 24.52 5.89 14.53
CA LEU A 147 23.35 5.23 15.11
C LEU A 147 23.71 4.14 16.11
N LYS A 148 24.98 3.68 16.16
CA LYS A 148 25.38 2.62 17.10
C LYS A 148 25.11 3.00 18.54
N GLY A 149 24.41 2.11 19.26
CA GLY A 149 23.99 2.29 20.65
C GLY A 149 22.80 3.23 20.85
N LYS A 150 22.25 3.84 19.81
CA LYS A 150 21.12 4.75 19.86
C LYS A 150 19.77 4.01 19.90
N ARG A 151 18.73 4.73 20.36
CA ARG A 151 17.32 4.29 20.29
C ARG A 151 16.78 4.71 18.91
N VAL A 152 16.50 3.74 18.07
CA VAL A 152 16.16 3.97 16.67
C VAL A 152 14.78 3.42 16.36
N ALA A 153 13.86 4.30 15.95
CA ALA A 153 12.60 3.88 15.36
C ALA A 153 12.85 3.47 13.90
N VAL A 154 12.61 2.22 13.59
CA VAL A 154 12.91 1.63 12.27
C VAL A 154 11.67 1.49 11.37
N GLY A 155 10.54 2.08 11.77
CA GLY A 155 9.23 1.91 11.13
C GLY A 155 8.37 0.87 11.83
N ASP A 156 7.13 0.74 11.41
CA ASP A 156 6.20 -0.27 11.91
C ASP A 156 6.71 -1.68 11.62
N GLN A 157 6.36 -2.62 12.49
CA GLN A 157 6.62 -4.03 12.23
C GLN A 157 5.89 -4.50 10.96
N ASN A 158 6.57 -5.24 10.10
CA ASN A 158 6.05 -5.66 8.78
C ASN A 158 5.81 -4.50 7.79
N SER A 159 6.47 -3.34 7.98
CA SER A 159 6.45 -2.24 7.02
C SER A 159 7.59 -2.32 6.01
N GLY A 160 7.44 -1.61 4.89
CA GLY A 160 8.54 -1.37 3.96
C GLY A 160 9.60 -0.45 4.58
N VAL A 161 9.22 0.44 5.50
CA VAL A 161 10.16 1.32 6.23
C VAL A 161 11.16 0.49 7.03
N GLU A 162 10.68 -0.54 7.75
CA GLU A 162 11.53 -1.46 8.51
C GLU A 162 12.50 -2.21 7.58
N VAL A 163 12.01 -2.69 6.44
CA VAL A 163 12.85 -3.38 5.45
C VAL A 163 13.95 -2.46 4.94
N ASN A 164 13.62 -1.21 4.61
CA ASN A 164 14.61 -0.22 4.14
C ASN A 164 15.63 0.12 5.24
N ALA A 165 15.17 0.39 6.46
CA ALA A 165 16.04 0.68 7.60
C ALA A 165 17.04 -0.47 7.85
N ARG A 166 16.55 -1.70 7.89
CA ARG A 166 17.37 -2.90 8.09
C ARG A 166 18.39 -3.09 6.96
N ASN A 167 17.97 -2.91 5.72
CA ASN A 167 18.85 -3.07 4.55
C ASN A 167 19.94 -1.98 4.51
N LEU A 168 19.60 -0.72 4.76
CA LEU A 168 20.58 0.37 4.83
C LEU A 168 21.54 0.21 6.00
N LEU A 169 21.06 -0.14 7.19
CA LEU A 169 21.90 -0.41 8.35
C LEU A 169 22.89 -1.54 8.05
N ASN A 170 22.40 -2.67 7.52
CA ASN A 170 23.24 -3.80 7.13
C ASN A 170 24.31 -3.42 6.08
N GLY A 171 23.94 -2.61 5.09
CA GLY A 171 24.86 -2.08 4.08
C GLY A 171 25.97 -1.21 4.66
N HIS A 172 25.74 -0.60 5.84
CA HIS A 172 26.71 0.14 6.61
C HIS A 172 27.41 -0.70 7.70
N GLY A 173 27.19 -2.02 7.72
CA GLY A 173 27.77 -2.92 8.73
C GLY A 173 27.22 -2.72 10.15
N ILE A 174 25.96 -2.28 10.24
CA ILE A 174 25.22 -2.11 11.48
C ILE A 174 24.05 -3.10 11.47
N THR A 175 23.90 -3.86 12.53
CA THR A 175 22.77 -4.77 12.72
C THR A 175 21.84 -4.26 13.83
N TYR A 176 20.72 -4.89 14.01
CA TYR A 176 19.82 -4.57 15.12
C TYR A 176 20.41 -4.87 16.51
N ASP A 177 21.46 -5.68 16.59
CA ASP A 177 22.21 -5.90 17.84
C ASP A 177 23.09 -4.69 18.22
N ASP A 178 23.40 -3.81 17.26
CA ASP A 178 24.23 -2.62 17.47
C ASP A 178 23.40 -1.40 17.92
N ILE A 179 22.07 -1.46 17.88
CA ILE A 179 21.13 -0.36 18.19
C ILE A 179 20.04 -0.82 19.14
N LYS A 180 19.26 0.13 19.68
CA LYS A 180 18.05 -0.18 20.45
C LYS A 180 16.86 0.08 19.52
N VAL A 181 16.27 -1.00 19.02
CA VAL A 181 15.20 -0.94 18.01
C VAL A 181 13.86 -0.66 18.66
N ASP A 182 13.14 0.31 18.09
CA ASP A 182 11.72 0.57 18.36
C ASP A 182 10.93 0.46 17.04
N TYR A 183 9.81 -0.25 17.06
CA TYR A 183 8.91 -0.40 15.91
C TYR A 183 7.76 0.60 16.05
N LEU A 184 7.85 1.73 15.35
CA LEU A 184 6.93 2.86 15.48
C LEU A 184 6.51 3.37 14.10
N GLY A 185 5.22 3.68 13.94
CA GLY A 185 4.70 4.41 12.80
C GLY A 185 5.17 5.87 12.76
N TYR A 186 4.80 6.60 11.70
CA TYR A 186 5.33 7.96 11.48
C TYR A 186 4.98 8.93 12.61
N ALA A 187 3.74 8.93 13.07
CA ALA A 187 3.28 9.82 14.13
C ALA A 187 3.94 9.47 15.47
N GLU A 188 3.95 8.19 15.83
CA GLU A 188 4.55 7.69 17.06
C GLU A 188 6.06 7.95 17.10
N ALA A 189 6.75 7.80 15.95
CA ALA A 189 8.18 8.10 15.85
C ALA A 189 8.44 9.60 16.00
N ALA A 190 7.62 10.48 15.43
CA ALA A 190 7.70 11.92 15.60
C ALA A 190 7.49 12.31 17.08
N ASP A 191 6.48 11.74 17.74
CA ASP A 191 6.23 11.95 19.19
C ASP A 191 7.39 11.41 20.04
N GLY A 192 7.98 10.28 19.64
CA GLY A 192 9.14 9.70 20.29
C GLY A 192 10.38 10.60 20.24
N LEU A 193 10.67 11.22 19.10
CA LEU A 193 11.74 12.23 18.95
C LEU A 193 11.45 13.47 19.77
N LYS A 194 10.22 13.99 19.72
CA LYS A 194 9.79 15.17 20.47
C LYS A 194 9.89 14.99 21.99
N SER A 195 9.52 13.81 22.48
CA SER A 195 9.63 13.48 23.91
C SER A 195 11.04 13.05 24.33
N GLY A 196 11.94 12.79 23.40
CA GLY A 196 13.27 12.26 23.66
C GLY A 196 13.27 10.80 24.11
N SER A 197 12.22 10.04 23.81
CA SER A 197 12.16 8.58 24.08
C SER A 197 12.95 7.78 23.04
N ILE A 198 13.11 8.28 21.82
CA ILE A 198 14.02 7.77 20.79
C ILE A 198 15.03 8.85 20.37
N ASP A 199 16.12 8.45 19.74
CA ASP A 199 17.19 9.34 19.30
C ASP A 199 17.13 9.62 17.79
N VAL A 200 16.65 8.66 17.00
CA VAL A 200 16.58 8.68 15.53
C VAL A 200 15.32 7.95 15.07
N ALA A 201 14.74 8.40 13.97
CA ALA A 201 13.64 7.71 13.30
C ALA A 201 13.87 7.57 11.80
N PHE A 202 13.57 6.40 11.25
CA PHE A 202 13.43 6.16 9.82
C PHE A 202 11.98 6.37 9.40
N LEU A 203 11.80 7.21 8.37
CA LEU A 203 10.53 7.41 7.69
C LEU A 203 10.79 7.28 6.19
N THR A 204 10.12 6.38 5.51
CA THR A 204 10.28 6.21 4.05
C THR A 204 8.97 6.57 3.36
N SER A 205 8.93 7.76 2.77
CA SER A 205 7.72 8.31 2.14
C SER A 205 8.06 9.32 1.04
N GLY A 206 7.04 9.79 0.30
CA GLY A 206 7.15 10.98 -0.54
C GLY A 206 7.53 12.22 0.28
N LEU A 207 7.91 13.28 -0.40
CA LEU A 207 8.30 14.57 0.18
C LEU A 207 7.25 15.64 -0.13
N PRO A 208 6.92 16.52 0.83
CA PRO A 208 7.27 16.41 2.25
C PRO A 208 6.36 15.39 2.99
N ASN A 209 6.86 14.74 4.03
CA ASN A 209 6.06 13.92 4.92
C ASN A 209 5.41 14.79 5.99
N SER A 210 4.10 14.65 6.22
CA SER A 210 3.34 15.49 7.16
C SER A 210 3.82 15.37 8.60
N SER A 211 4.15 14.16 9.07
CA SER A 211 4.66 13.95 10.44
C SER A 211 6.04 14.60 10.64
N VAL A 212 6.90 14.59 9.61
CA VAL A 212 8.21 15.26 9.66
C VAL A 212 8.05 16.78 9.63
N LEU A 213 7.11 17.31 8.81
CA LEU A 213 6.80 18.76 8.80
C LEU A 213 6.28 19.25 10.17
N GLU A 214 5.37 18.50 10.78
CA GLU A 214 4.85 18.82 12.10
C GLU A 214 5.96 18.78 13.17
N LEU A 215 6.83 17.77 13.08
CA LEU A 215 7.99 17.64 13.95
C LEU A 215 8.96 18.83 13.78
N ALA A 216 9.30 19.21 12.55
CA ALA A 216 10.19 20.34 12.23
C ALA A 216 9.66 21.68 12.76
N ASN A 217 8.34 21.84 12.86
CA ASN A 217 7.71 23.00 13.49
C ASN A 217 7.76 22.97 15.03
N SER A 218 8.15 21.84 15.62
CA SER A 218 8.07 21.61 17.08
C SER A 218 9.43 21.49 17.75
N ILE A 219 10.45 21.08 17.02
CA ILE A 219 11.82 20.88 17.49
C ILE A 219 12.85 21.37 16.45
N ASP A 220 14.09 21.58 16.86
CA ASP A 220 15.21 21.78 15.94
C ASP A 220 15.58 20.43 15.32
N LEU A 221 14.98 20.15 14.14
CA LEU A 221 15.13 18.89 13.43
C LEU A 221 16.42 18.88 12.62
N SER A 222 17.07 17.72 12.54
CA SER A 222 18.20 17.45 11.65
C SER A 222 17.96 16.19 10.83
N LEU A 223 18.40 16.19 9.59
CA LEU A 223 18.39 15.03 8.71
C LEU A 223 19.75 14.35 8.71
N VAL A 224 19.76 13.02 8.82
CA VAL A 224 20.98 12.21 8.71
C VAL A 224 21.20 11.88 7.25
N SER A 225 22.39 12.19 6.74
CA SER A 225 22.76 11.90 5.35
C SER A 225 23.16 10.43 5.15
N VAL A 226 22.89 9.92 3.95
CA VAL A 226 23.37 8.62 3.49
C VAL A 226 24.35 8.82 2.35
N ASP A 227 25.57 8.27 2.45
CA ASP A 227 26.60 8.41 1.42
C ASP A 227 26.12 7.79 0.09
N PRO A 228 26.02 8.56 -1.02
CA PRO A 228 25.64 8.04 -2.33
C PRO A 228 26.53 6.90 -2.83
N ALA A 229 27.81 6.88 -2.44
CA ALA A 229 28.73 5.80 -2.81
C ALA A 229 28.34 4.48 -2.10
N LYS A 230 27.87 4.57 -0.84
CA LYS A 230 27.33 3.43 -0.11
C LYS A 230 26.02 2.92 -0.70
N ILE A 231 25.12 3.82 -1.11
CA ILE A 231 23.90 3.45 -1.80
C ILE A 231 24.22 2.71 -3.10
N ALA A 232 25.18 3.20 -3.89
CA ALA A 232 25.61 2.53 -5.11
C ALA A 232 26.27 1.16 -4.85
N GLU A 233 26.91 0.96 -3.69
CA GLU A 233 27.43 -0.33 -3.27
C GLU A 233 26.29 -1.30 -2.93
N ILE A 234 25.33 -0.88 -2.12
CA ILE A 234 24.14 -1.65 -1.73
C ILE A 234 23.31 -2.03 -2.96
N ALA A 235 23.16 -1.10 -3.91
CA ALA A 235 22.39 -1.28 -5.14
C ALA A 235 22.91 -2.39 -6.06
N LYS A 236 24.15 -2.86 -5.89
CA LYS A 236 24.70 -4.00 -6.66
C LYS A 236 23.95 -5.28 -6.36
N ASP A 237 23.57 -5.49 -5.10
CA ASP A 237 22.80 -6.65 -4.65
C ASP A 237 21.31 -6.35 -4.48
N GLN A 238 20.95 -5.06 -4.31
CA GLN A 238 19.61 -4.56 -4.05
C GLN A 238 19.27 -3.41 -5.02
N PRO A 239 19.01 -3.70 -6.31
CA PRO A 239 18.93 -2.71 -7.39
C PRO A 239 17.73 -1.75 -7.31
N TYR A 240 16.85 -1.94 -6.36
CA TYR A 240 15.72 -1.05 -6.08
C TYR A 240 16.11 0.20 -5.26
N PHE A 241 17.29 0.22 -4.63
CA PHE A 241 17.81 1.45 -4.00
C PHE A 241 18.40 2.38 -5.04
N ILE A 242 17.95 3.63 -5.01
CA ILE A 242 18.48 4.72 -5.81
C ILE A 242 19.00 5.85 -4.91
N ALA A 243 20.08 6.52 -5.30
CA ALA A 243 20.55 7.70 -4.60
C ALA A 243 19.78 8.93 -5.10
N LEU A 244 19.14 9.65 -4.19
CA LEU A 244 18.45 10.91 -4.42
C LEU A 244 18.78 11.86 -3.28
N ASP A 245 18.43 13.15 -3.46
CA ASP A 245 18.57 14.15 -2.42
C ASP A 245 17.20 14.61 -1.91
N ILE A 246 17.06 14.75 -0.60
CA ILE A 246 15.96 15.53 -0.01
C ILE A 246 16.30 17.00 -0.31
N PRO A 247 15.46 17.73 -1.07
CA PRO A 247 15.78 19.11 -1.46
C PRO A 247 15.97 20.05 -0.26
N ALA A 248 16.73 21.11 -0.46
CA ALA A 248 16.81 22.18 0.52
C ALA A 248 15.40 22.74 0.82
N ASP A 249 15.22 23.27 2.00
CA ASP A 249 13.96 23.86 2.51
C ASP A 249 12.78 22.89 2.66
N THR A 250 12.95 21.57 2.38
CA THR A 250 11.88 20.59 2.55
C THR A 250 11.38 20.55 4.00
N TYR A 251 12.28 20.62 4.97
CA TYR A 251 12.00 20.60 6.42
C TYR A 251 12.77 21.71 7.16
N GLY A 252 13.12 22.78 6.48
CA GLY A 252 13.95 23.86 7.00
C GLY A 252 15.46 23.56 6.91
N ASN A 253 15.85 22.47 6.27
CA ASN A 253 17.25 22.13 6.00
C ASN A 253 17.86 23.13 4.99
N ALA A 254 19.01 23.74 5.34
CA ALA A 254 19.64 24.79 4.53
C ALA A 254 20.16 24.28 3.17
N GLU A 255 20.55 23.02 3.10
CA GLU A 255 21.11 22.38 1.90
C GLU A 255 20.38 21.07 1.60
N ALA A 256 20.49 20.58 0.35
CA ALA A 256 20.00 19.27 0.00
C ALA A 256 20.74 18.18 0.79
N VAL A 257 20.01 17.14 1.22
CA VAL A 257 20.56 16.06 2.02
C VAL A 257 20.52 14.75 1.22
N PRO A 258 21.69 14.16 0.89
CA PRO A 258 21.77 12.90 0.18
C PRO A 258 21.11 11.77 0.98
N THR A 259 20.29 10.95 0.30
CA THR A 259 19.62 9.82 0.89
C THR A 259 19.35 8.72 -0.13
N ALA A 260 18.87 7.58 0.35
CA ALA A 260 18.33 6.51 -0.48
C ALA A 260 16.84 6.74 -0.79
N ALA A 261 16.40 6.26 -1.93
CA ALA A 261 14.98 6.22 -2.28
C ALA A 261 14.61 4.89 -2.91
N ILE A 262 13.33 4.54 -2.80
CA ILE A 262 12.73 3.32 -3.34
C ILE A 262 11.44 3.69 -4.06
N MET A 263 11.18 3.11 -5.24
CA MET A 263 9.93 3.35 -5.95
C MET A 263 8.76 2.68 -5.25
N ASN A 264 7.60 3.33 -5.28
CA ASN A 264 6.34 2.74 -4.90
C ASN A 264 5.68 2.04 -6.07
N ALA A 265 4.85 1.07 -5.77
CA ALA A 265 4.01 0.36 -6.72
C ALA A 265 2.56 0.29 -6.21
N LEU A 266 1.62 0.38 -7.13
CA LEU A 266 0.26 -0.07 -6.92
C LEU A 266 0.14 -1.48 -7.48
N VAL A 267 -0.34 -2.39 -6.65
CA VAL A 267 -0.48 -3.81 -6.98
C VAL A 267 -1.92 -4.27 -6.80
N VAL A 268 -2.28 -5.33 -7.53
CA VAL A 268 -3.60 -5.96 -7.45
C VAL A 268 -3.45 -7.46 -7.22
N SER A 269 -4.52 -8.07 -6.70
CA SER A 269 -4.64 -9.52 -6.66
C SER A 269 -4.80 -10.09 -8.06
N SER A 270 -4.04 -11.14 -8.38
CA SER A 270 -4.20 -11.90 -9.64
C SER A 270 -5.48 -12.75 -9.69
N GLU A 271 -6.25 -12.77 -8.60
CA GLU A 271 -7.55 -13.44 -8.53
C GLU A 271 -8.69 -12.55 -9.04
N LEU A 272 -8.45 -11.26 -9.26
CA LEU A 272 -9.39 -10.38 -9.95
C LEU A 272 -9.48 -10.75 -11.44
N SER A 273 -10.63 -10.52 -12.05
CA SER A 273 -10.81 -10.70 -13.49
C SER A 273 -9.97 -9.68 -14.27
N GLU A 274 -9.54 -10.03 -15.49
CA GLU A 274 -8.80 -9.12 -16.35
C GLU A 274 -9.58 -7.83 -16.62
N ASP A 275 -10.92 -7.94 -16.78
CA ASP A 275 -11.81 -6.79 -16.97
C ASP A 275 -11.85 -5.88 -15.74
N ASP A 276 -11.95 -6.44 -14.54
CA ASP A 276 -11.90 -5.65 -13.30
C ASP A 276 -10.55 -4.94 -13.15
N VAL A 277 -9.43 -5.66 -13.38
CA VAL A 277 -8.09 -5.06 -13.32
C VAL A 277 -7.95 -3.94 -14.34
N TYR A 278 -8.46 -4.12 -15.57
CA TYR A 278 -8.46 -3.07 -16.58
C TYR A 278 -9.24 -1.84 -16.14
N LYS A 279 -10.47 -2.03 -15.63
CA LYS A 279 -11.34 -0.94 -15.16
C LYS A 279 -10.72 -0.18 -14.00
N LEU A 280 -10.24 -0.88 -12.99
CA LEU A 280 -9.58 -0.28 -11.81
C LEU A 280 -8.32 0.49 -12.21
N THR A 281 -7.50 -0.08 -13.10
CA THR A 281 -6.29 0.57 -13.61
C THR A 281 -6.63 1.82 -14.42
N LYS A 282 -7.63 1.75 -15.31
CA LYS A 282 -8.09 2.87 -16.10
C LYS A 282 -8.57 4.03 -15.22
N THR A 283 -9.43 3.76 -14.25
CA THR A 283 -9.93 4.78 -13.32
C THR A 283 -8.80 5.41 -12.50
N PHE A 284 -7.81 4.61 -12.07
CA PHE A 284 -6.63 5.14 -11.41
C PHE A 284 -5.91 6.19 -12.28
N PHE A 285 -5.59 5.86 -13.54
CA PHE A 285 -4.87 6.78 -14.43
C PHE A 285 -5.70 7.99 -14.89
N GLU A 286 -7.02 7.85 -14.98
CA GLU A 286 -7.93 8.96 -15.32
C GLU A 286 -8.14 9.95 -14.17
N ASN A 287 -7.77 9.60 -12.94
CA ASN A 287 -7.94 10.43 -11.75
C ASN A 287 -6.63 10.86 -11.09
N LEU A 288 -5.50 10.83 -11.81
CA LEU A 288 -4.18 11.19 -11.24
C LEU A 288 -4.17 12.58 -10.61
N ASP A 289 -4.86 13.56 -11.20
CA ASP A 289 -4.94 14.91 -10.65
C ASP A 289 -5.61 14.97 -9.26
N LYS A 290 -6.60 14.12 -9.01
CA LYS A 290 -7.25 13.99 -7.70
C LYS A 290 -6.40 13.23 -6.68
N LEU A 291 -5.53 12.35 -7.17
CA LEU A 291 -4.65 11.49 -6.36
C LEU A 291 -3.31 12.15 -6.04
N SER A 292 -2.98 13.24 -6.76
CA SER A 292 -1.76 14.03 -6.53
C SER A 292 -2.02 14.99 -5.37
N THR A 293 -1.55 14.65 -4.19
CA THR A 293 -1.71 15.45 -2.95
C THR A 293 -0.41 16.09 -2.53
#